data_68d3b99e54152036756c2bda7027cc21
#
_entry.id   68d3b99e54152036756c2bda7027cc21
#
_cell.length_a   1.000
_cell.length_b   1.000
_cell.length_c   1.000
_cell.angle_alpha   90.00
_cell.angle_beta   90.00
_cell.angle_gamma   90.00
#
_symmetry.space_group_name_H-M   'P 1'
#
loop_
_entity.id
_entity.type
_entity.pdbx_description
1 polymer ?
#
loop_
_entity_poly.entity_id
_entity_poly.type
_entity_poly.pdbx_seq_one_letter_code
_entity_poly.pdbx_strand_id
1 'polypeptide(L)'
;MKLNKFQILLFRINCKLQKRKYAKMPAIGQRTQITRPGKPSVNVILHPPKDQSSKAPVFVQIHGGAWVGLDAVMDEEYCQRISDELGAYVVNINYKKLNEKPFPYQQTEVVDTVKWLIANAEKLNIDPNRIVISGGSAGGHITAGAAIMLAEEGIQIAGQIMEVPFLDFISGTSDEKENAWDLARQLLEEFSKELPMDHRIVSPLRAPDEVLKKVCPAVVIVCGRDILHEQGQAYAARLKASGVDTQLKMYENGTHGFGVDDSLPEDAKQAQPILREECFQYKKEMMLRLWALADQ
;
A
#
# COMPACT_ATOMS: atom_id res chain seq x y z
N MET A 1 2.84 -26.88 -1.49
CA MET A 1 4.17 -27.53 -1.67
C MET A 1 5.28 -26.60 -1.17
N LYS A 2 6.11 -27.02 -0.21
CA LYS A 2 7.18 -26.15 0.34
C LYS A 2 8.25 -25.87 -0.71
N LEU A 3 8.68 -24.62 -0.83
CA LEU A 3 9.79 -24.22 -1.70
C LEU A 3 11.09 -24.91 -1.25
N ASN A 4 11.78 -25.58 -2.15
CA ASN A 4 13.08 -26.16 -1.87
C ASN A 4 14.21 -25.13 -2.01
N LYS A 5 15.41 -25.45 -1.50
CA LYS A 5 16.57 -24.53 -1.52
C LYS A 5 16.95 -24.03 -2.92
N PHE A 6 16.77 -24.85 -3.96
CA PHE A 6 17.06 -24.47 -5.34
C PHE A 6 16.01 -23.47 -5.87
N GLN A 7 14.72 -23.70 -5.60
CA GLN A 7 13.65 -22.77 -5.95
C GLN A 7 13.82 -21.41 -5.25
N ILE A 8 14.20 -21.42 -3.98
CA ILE A 8 14.52 -20.19 -3.22
C ILE A 8 15.70 -19.44 -3.85
N LEU A 9 16.76 -20.16 -4.27
CA LEU A 9 17.91 -19.55 -4.95
C LEU A 9 17.50 -18.92 -6.29
N LEU A 10 16.75 -19.63 -7.11
CA LEU A 10 16.24 -19.11 -8.40
C LEU A 10 15.34 -17.89 -8.17
N PHE A 11 14.47 -17.94 -7.17
CA PHE A 11 13.63 -16.83 -6.78
C PHE A 11 14.46 -15.57 -6.41
N ARG A 12 15.49 -15.73 -5.57
CA ARG A 12 16.41 -14.63 -5.19
C ARG A 12 17.14 -14.05 -6.40
N ILE A 13 17.57 -14.91 -7.35
CA ILE A 13 18.20 -14.44 -8.60
C ILE A 13 17.20 -13.63 -9.43
N ASN A 14 15.98 -14.14 -9.60
CA ASN A 14 14.94 -13.44 -10.34
C ASN A 14 14.63 -12.07 -9.73
N CYS A 15 14.47 -11.98 -8.40
CA CYS A 15 14.25 -10.70 -7.71
C CYS A 15 15.40 -9.70 -8.00
N LYS A 16 16.66 -10.16 -8.01
CA LYS A 16 17.82 -9.30 -8.36
C LYS A 16 17.77 -8.81 -9.80
N LEU A 17 17.39 -9.69 -10.73
CA LEU A 17 17.26 -9.32 -12.15
C LEU A 17 16.14 -8.33 -12.37
N GLN A 18 14.96 -8.55 -11.78
CA GLN A 18 13.85 -7.61 -11.82
C GLN A 18 14.24 -6.24 -11.25
N LYS A 19 14.87 -6.21 -10.08
CA LYS A 19 15.36 -4.96 -9.48
C LYS A 19 16.29 -4.18 -10.42
N ARG A 20 17.21 -4.88 -11.13
CA ARG A 20 18.09 -4.26 -12.12
C ARG A 20 17.32 -3.74 -13.33
N LYS A 21 16.28 -4.45 -13.78
CA LYS A 21 15.41 -4.02 -14.86
C LYS A 21 14.67 -2.73 -14.51
N TYR A 22 13.99 -2.70 -13.35
CA TYR A 22 13.23 -1.53 -12.89
C TYR A 22 14.12 -0.31 -12.63
N ALA A 23 15.34 -0.52 -12.09
CA ALA A 23 16.28 0.57 -11.87
C ALA A 23 16.69 1.30 -13.16
N LYS A 24 16.59 0.63 -14.33
CA LYS A 24 16.90 1.20 -15.65
C LYS A 24 15.69 1.81 -16.36
N MET A 25 14.48 1.56 -15.87
CA MET A 25 13.27 2.14 -16.45
C MET A 25 13.27 3.65 -16.22
N PRO A 26 12.85 4.46 -17.19
CA PRO A 26 12.69 5.89 -16.97
C PRO A 26 11.63 6.13 -15.90
N ALA A 27 11.81 7.15 -15.08
CA ALA A 27 10.80 7.65 -14.17
C ALA A 27 10.23 8.96 -14.72
N ILE A 28 8.94 9.20 -14.53
CA ILE A 28 8.29 10.48 -14.83
C ILE A 28 8.66 11.49 -13.75
N GLY A 29 8.57 11.06 -12.49
CA GLY A 29 8.95 11.88 -11.34
C GLY A 29 10.45 11.88 -11.04
N GLN A 30 10.83 12.61 -10.00
CA GLN A 30 12.21 12.75 -9.57
C GLN A 30 12.63 11.61 -8.63
N ARG A 31 13.51 10.70 -9.07
CA ARG A 31 14.12 9.68 -8.20
C ARG A 31 15.03 10.35 -7.16
N THR A 32 14.82 10.03 -5.89
CA THR A 32 15.65 10.55 -4.80
C THR A 32 15.63 9.59 -3.60
N GLN A 33 16.25 10.00 -2.50
CA GLN A 33 16.30 9.24 -1.27
C GLN A 33 15.92 10.12 -0.08
N ILE A 34 15.07 9.59 0.79
CA ILE A 34 14.74 10.17 2.08
C ILE A 34 15.75 9.64 3.10
N THR A 35 16.52 10.53 3.70
CA THR A 35 17.50 10.17 4.73
C THR A 35 16.81 9.83 6.04
N ARG A 36 17.32 8.80 6.72
CA ARG A 36 16.84 8.35 8.03
C ARG A 36 18.02 8.28 9.00
N PRO A 37 18.03 9.00 10.14
CA PRO A 37 19.12 8.93 11.10
C PRO A 37 19.38 7.48 11.58
N GLY A 38 20.62 7.01 11.43
CA GLY A 38 21.03 5.66 11.85
C GLY A 38 20.45 4.48 11.08
N LYS A 39 19.69 4.74 9.99
CA LYS A 39 19.08 3.71 9.13
C LYS A 39 19.41 3.97 7.65
N PRO A 40 19.37 2.95 6.78
CA PRO A 40 19.47 3.15 5.34
C PRO A 40 18.36 4.06 4.82
N SER A 41 18.66 4.92 3.84
CA SER A 41 17.69 5.82 3.21
C SER A 41 16.55 5.05 2.52
N VAL A 42 15.37 5.67 2.45
CA VAL A 42 14.23 5.18 1.66
C VAL A 42 14.36 5.71 0.24
N ASN A 43 14.29 4.82 -0.76
CA ASN A 43 14.21 5.24 -2.16
C ASN A 43 12.79 5.68 -2.47
N VAL A 44 12.63 6.83 -3.11
CA VAL A 44 11.34 7.37 -3.51
C VAL A 44 11.41 8.00 -4.90
N ILE A 45 10.24 8.15 -5.52
CA ILE A 45 10.05 9.00 -6.69
C ILE A 45 9.07 10.09 -6.28
N LEU A 46 9.46 11.35 -6.48
CA LEU A 46 8.68 12.52 -6.08
C LEU A 46 7.98 13.12 -7.29
N HIS A 47 6.69 13.46 -7.12
CA HIS A 47 5.91 14.22 -8.08
C HIS A 47 5.35 15.46 -7.36
N PRO A 48 6.12 16.56 -7.33
CA PRO A 48 5.63 17.83 -6.79
C PRO A 48 4.52 18.40 -7.68
N PRO A 49 3.52 19.09 -7.12
CA PRO A 49 2.51 19.76 -7.91
C PRO A 49 3.10 20.89 -8.75
N LYS A 50 2.48 21.18 -9.89
CA LYS A 50 2.88 22.29 -10.77
C LYS A 50 2.64 23.65 -10.13
N ASP A 51 1.49 23.79 -9.46
CA ASP A 51 1.16 25.00 -8.69
C ASP A 51 1.63 24.82 -7.24
N GLN A 52 2.46 25.74 -6.77
CA GLN A 52 2.99 25.80 -5.42
C GLN A 52 2.60 27.12 -4.71
N SER A 53 1.54 27.78 -5.14
CA SER A 53 1.06 29.02 -4.54
C SER A 53 0.50 28.83 -3.13
N SER A 54 0.08 27.62 -2.78
CA SER A 54 -0.39 27.23 -1.45
C SER A 54 0.28 25.93 -1.00
N LYS A 55 0.18 25.60 0.30
CA LYS A 55 0.69 24.32 0.83
C LYS A 55 -0.12 23.17 0.22
N ALA A 56 0.58 22.27 -0.46
CA ALA A 56 -0.02 21.11 -1.11
C ALA A 56 -0.44 20.03 -0.11
N PRO A 57 -1.56 19.34 -0.32
CA PRO A 57 -1.84 18.08 0.37
C PRO A 57 -0.83 17.00 -0.09
N VAL A 58 -0.67 15.95 0.70
CA VAL A 58 0.34 14.91 0.44
C VAL A 58 -0.33 13.57 0.19
N PHE A 59 0.15 12.88 -0.83
CA PHE A 59 -0.21 11.51 -1.13
C PHE A 59 1.03 10.62 -1.15
N VAL A 60 1.06 9.59 -0.30
CA VAL A 60 2.16 8.63 -0.22
C VAL A 60 1.70 7.31 -0.82
N GLN A 61 2.27 6.91 -1.95
CA GLN A 61 1.95 5.67 -2.67
C GLN A 61 2.91 4.55 -2.28
N ILE A 62 2.36 3.36 -2.03
CA ILE A 62 3.08 2.12 -1.71
C ILE A 62 2.66 1.04 -2.71
N HIS A 63 3.58 0.64 -3.60
CA HIS A 63 3.27 -0.31 -4.67
C HIS A 63 2.98 -1.71 -4.16
N GLY A 64 2.25 -2.51 -4.94
CA GLY A 64 1.99 -3.93 -4.70
C GLY A 64 3.19 -4.84 -5.03
N GLY A 65 2.92 -6.13 -5.27
CA GLY A 65 3.92 -7.10 -5.74
C GLY A 65 4.34 -8.15 -4.71
N ALA A 66 3.41 -8.61 -3.89
CA ALA A 66 3.62 -9.69 -2.91
C ALA A 66 4.88 -9.49 -2.03
N TRP A 67 5.19 -8.24 -1.70
CA TRP A 67 6.34 -7.77 -0.90
C TRP A 67 7.73 -8.04 -1.49
N VAL A 68 7.86 -8.81 -2.55
CA VAL A 68 9.13 -9.28 -3.13
C VAL A 68 9.33 -8.83 -4.58
N GLY A 69 8.27 -8.48 -5.28
CA GLY A 69 8.26 -8.05 -6.68
C GLY A 69 7.89 -6.59 -6.86
N LEU A 70 7.81 -6.18 -8.11
CA LEU A 70 7.50 -4.85 -8.59
C LEU A 70 8.42 -3.75 -8.04
N ASP A 71 8.12 -2.52 -8.41
CA ASP A 71 8.92 -1.33 -8.07
C ASP A 71 8.02 -0.09 -8.21
N ALA A 72 8.34 0.97 -7.48
CA ALA A 72 7.59 2.22 -7.55
C ALA A 72 7.43 2.76 -8.98
N VAL A 73 8.37 2.49 -9.87
CA VAL A 73 8.30 2.92 -11.28
C VAL A 73 7.07 2.39 -12.02
N MET A 74 6.40 1.36 -11.50
CA MET A 74 5.17 0.81 -12.10
C MET A 74 3.95 1.68 -11.82
N ASP A 75 3.98 2.53 -10.80
CA ASP A 75 2.88 3.41 -10.40
C ASP A 75 3.08 4.86 -10.87
N GLU A 76 4.08 5.12 -11.72
CA GLU A 76 4.49 6.48 -12.12
C GLU A 76 3.38 7.28 -12.80
N GLU A 77 2.69 6.69 -13.78
CA GLU A 77 1.57 7.35 -14.47
C GLU A 77 0.43 7.68 -13.49
N TYR A 78 0.11 6.74 -12.60
CA TYR A 78 -0.88 6.94 -11.57
C TYR A 78 -0.48 8.08 -10.61
N CYS A 79 0.75 8.08 -10.13
CA CYS A 79 1.28 9.11 -9.24
C CYS A 79 1.31 10.49 -9.89
N GLN A 80 1.72 10.55 -11.17
CA GLN A 80 1.72 11.80 -11.92
C GLN A 80 0.30 12.35 -12.13
N ARG A 81 -0.67 11.48 -12.46
CA ARG A 81 -2.07 11.89 -12.58
C ARG A 81 -2.61 12.47 -11.26
N ILE A 82 -2.31 11.87 -10.11
CA ILE A 82 -2.72 12.39 -8.79
C ILE A 82 -2.11 13.78 -8.56
N SER A 83 -0.82 13.96 -8.85
CA SER A 83 -0.17 15.26 -8.70
C SER A 83 -0.80 16.33 -9.62
N ASP A 84 -1.02 15.99 -10.90
CA ASP A 84 -1.55 16.92 -11.90
C ASP A 84 -3.03 17.27 -11.67
N GLU A 85 -3.86 16.30 -11.29
CA GLU A 85 -5.31 16.49 -11.19
C GLU A 85 -5.76 17.01 -9.82
N LEU A 86 -4.99 16.76 -8.73
CA LEU A 86 -5.35 17.16 -7.37
C LEU A 86 -4.41 18.21 -6.76
N GLY A 87 -3.35 18.61 -7.47
CA GLY A 87 -2.36 19.52 -6.91
C GLY A 87 -1.62 18.95 -5.69
N ALA A 88 -1.54 17.61 -5.60
CA ALA A 88 -0.92 16.94 -4.48
C ALA A 88 0.60 16.77 -4.66
N TYR A 89 1.34 16.89 -3.55
CA TYR A 89 2.73 16.44 -3.47
C TYR A 89 2.75 14.93 -3.30
N VAL A 90 3.16 14.19 -4.34
CA VAL A 90 3.14 12.73 -4.31
C VAL A 90 4.52 12.16 -3.99
N VAL A 91 4.56 11.22 -3.05
CA VAL A 91 5.75 10.44 -2.67
C VAL A 91 5.49 8.97 -2.96
N ASN A 92 6.11 8.47 -4.01
CA ASN A 92 5.98 7.07 -4.44
C ASN A 92 7.15 6.26 -3.85
N ILE A 93 6.87 5.43 -2.84
CA ILE A 93 7.88 4.70 -2.06
C ILE A 93 8.30 3.43 -2.78
N ASN A 94 9.62 3.28 -3.02
CA ASN A 94 10.23 2.01 -3.43
C ASN A 94 10.83 1.30 -2.21
N TYR A 95 9.97 0.67 -1.42
CA TYR A 95 10.37 0.02 -0.18
C TYR A 95 11.34 -1.16 -0.38
N LYS A 96 12.14 -1.46 0.65
CA LYS A 96 12.98 -2.66 0.67
C LYS A 96 12.11 -3.91 0.65
N LYS A 97 12.38 -4.80 -0.31
CA LYS A 97 11.60 -6.03 -0.48
C LYS A 97 11.80 -6.98 0.71
N LEU A 98 10.83 -7.86 0.94
CA LEU A 98 10.87 -8.82 2.04
C LEU A 98 12.12 -9.71 2.03
N ASN A 99 12.61 -10.07 0.83
CA ASN A 99 13.86 -10.81 0.66
C ASN A 99 15.14 -9.98 0.91
N GLU A 100 15.03 -8.67 1.15
CA GLU A 100 16.14 -7.78 1.53
C GLU A 100 16.09 -7.45 3.03
N LYS A 101 14.88 -7.24 3.57
CA LYS A 101 14.61 -6.89 4.98
C LYS A 101 13.30 -7.51 5.44
N PRO A 102 13.25 -8.13 6.65
CA PRO A 102 12.02 -8.72 7.20
C PRO A 102 11.01 -7.66 7.64
N PHE A 103 9.76 -8.08 7.88
CA PHE A 103 8.77 -7.24 8.55
C PHE A 103 9.24 -6.93 10.00
N PRO A 104 8.99 -5.70 10.48
CA PRO A 104 8.16 -4.62 9.93
C PRO A 104 8.96 -3.54 9.18
N TYR A 105 10.08 -3.88 8.53
CA TYR A 105 10.96 -2.89 7.92
C TYR A 105 10.26 -2.02 6.87
N GLN A 106 9.38 -2.61 6.05
CA GLN A 106 8.63 -1.92 5.01
C GLN A 106 7.67 -0.88 5.60
N GLN A 107 6.94 -1.26 6.64
CA GLN A 107 6.07 -0.35 7.38
C GLN A 107 6.88 0.77 8.04
N THR A 108 8.05 0.44 8.60
CA THR A 108 8.98 1.44 9.16
C THR A 108 9.45 2.45 8.10
N GLU A 109 9.68 2.02 6.86
CA GLU A 109 10.04 2.96 5.77
C GLU A 109 8.91 3.95 5.48
N VAL A 110 7.65 3.52 5.53
CA VAL A 110 6.49 4.41 5.38
C VAL A 110 6.38 5.38 6.56
N VAL A 111 6.46 4.88 7.78
CA VAL A 111 6.41 5.70 9.01
C VAL A 111 7.53 6.76 9.02
N ASP A 112 8.76 6.35 8.72
CA ASP A 112 9.91 7.27 8.65
C ASP A 112 9.75 8.30 7.51
N THR A 113 9.11 7.92 6.38
CA THR A 113 8.76 8.85 5.31
C THR A 113 7.73 9.88 5.77
N VAL A 114 6.66 9.47 6.45
CA VAL A 114 5.67 10.40 7.01
C VAL A 114 6.31 11.37 8.00
N LYS A 115 7.14 10.88 8.91
CA LYS A 115 7.89 11.74 9.85
C LYS A 115 8.79 12.74 9.14
N TRP A 116 9.47 12.30 8.08
CA TRP A 116 10.32 13.19 7.28
C TRP A 116 9.50 14.27 6.56
N LEU A 117 8.33 13.91 6.03
CA LEU A 117 7.42 14.87 5.39
C LEU A 117 6.95 15.94 6.39
N ILE A 118 6.52 15.51 7.58
CA ILE A 118 6.11 16.43 8.66
C ILE A 118 7.28 17.38 9.03
N ALA A 119 8.46 16.83 9.23
CA ALA A 119 9.64 17.62 9.62
C ALA A 119 10.15 18.59 8.52
N ASN A 120 9.82 18.34 7.26
CA ASN A 120 10.23 19.16 6.12
C ASN A 120 9.06 19.93 5.47
N ALA A 121 7.91 20.01 6.14
CA ALA A 121 6.67 20.54 5.56
C ALA A 121 6.83 21.96 4.99
N GLU A 122 7.47 22.86 5.71
CA GLU A 122 7.71 24.24 5.26
C GLU A 122 8.62 24.28 4.02
N LYS A 123 9.71 23.50 4.04
CA LYS A 123 10.67 23.43 2.92
C LYS A 123 10.05 22.88 1.64
N LEU A 124 9.13 21.91 1.78
CA LEU A 124 8.46 21.24 0.67
C LEU A 124 7.19 21.98 0.22
N ASN A 125 6.78 23.03 0.94
CA ASN A 125 5.50 23.73 0.77
C ASN A 125 4.30 22.78 0.78
N ILE A 126 4.26 21.89 1.78
CA ILE A 126 3.20 20.91 1.98
C ILE A 126 2.45 21.14 3.30
N ASP A 127 1.23 20.64 3.38
CA ASP A 127 0.44 20.63 4.60
C ASP A 127 0.64 19.31 5.34
N PRO A 128 1.31 19.29 6.50
CA PRO A 128 1.58 18.07 7.26
C PRO A 128 0.32 17.43 7.87
N ASN A 129 -0.80 18.15 7.97
CA ASN A 129 -2.07 17.62 8.46
C ASN A 129 -2.82 16.85 7.35
N ARG A 130 -2.56 17.16 6.08
CA ARG A 130 -3.22 16.56 4.93
C ARG A 130 -2.37 15.48 4.26
N ILE A 131 -1.84 14.54 5.06
CA ILE A 131 -1.10 13.38 4.55
C ILE A 131 -2.03 12.17 4.44
N VAL A 132 -2.15 11.59 3.26
CA VAL A 132 -2.84 10.31 2.99
C VAL A 132 -1.80 9.30 2.54
N ILE A 133 -1.79 8.10 3.16
CA ILE A 133 -0.99 6.95 2.72
C ILE A 133 -1.87 5.95 1.96
N SER A 134 -1.35 5.35 0.89
CA SER A 134 -2.14 4.45 0.04
C SER A 134 -1.30 3.33 -0.52
N GLY A 135 -1.94 2.17 -0.73
CA GLY A 135 -1.30 1.06 -1.42
C GLY A 135 -2.27 -0.01 -1.89
N GLY A 136 -1.83 -0.78 -2.89
CA GLY A 136 -2.57 -1.92 -3.43
C GLY A 136 -1.95 -3.26 -3.03
N SER A 137 -2.79 -4.29 -2.76
CA SER A 137 -2.32 -5.65 -2.48
C SER A 137 -1.33 -5.69 -1.30
N ALA A 138 -0.09 -6.13 -1.52
CA ALA A 138 1.00 -6.05 -0.54
C ALA A 138 1.28 -4.61 -0.06
N GLY A 139 1.11 -3.61 -0.93
CA GLY A 139 1.17 -2.19 -0.55
C GLY A 139 0.04 -1.79 0.39
N GLY A 140 -1.17 -2.33 0.18
CA GLY A 140 -2.30 -2.16 1.09
C GLY A 140 -2.04 -2.77 2.48
N HIS A 141 -1.39 -3.93 2.53
CA HIS A 141 -0.89 -4.52 3.78
C HIS A 141 0.09 -3.59 4.51
N ILE A 142 1.10 -3.09 3.78
CA ILE A 142 2.10 -2.17 4.35
C ILE A 142 1.42 -0.88 4.83
N THR A 143 0.44 -0.36 4.08
CA THR A 143 -0.38 0.82 4.45
C THR A 143 -1.09 0.59 5.78
N ALA A 144 -1.83 -0.52 5.94
CA ALA A 144 -2.54 -0.85 7.18
C ALA A 144 -1.59 -0.98 8.38
N GLY A 145 -0.48 -1.71 8.19
CA GLY A 145 0.54 -1.86 9.24
C GLY A 145 1.22 -0.53 9.62
N ALA A 146 1.51 0.33 8.64
CA ALA A 146 2.09 1.65 8.89
C ALA A 146 1.09 2.58 9.61
N ALA A 147 -0.20 2.54 9.28
CA ALA A 147 -1.23 3.30 9.98
C ALA A 147 -1.34 2.89 11.45
N ILE A 148 -1.24 1.59 11.75
CA ILE A 148 -1.19 1.09 13.13
C ILE A 148 0.05 1.64 13.85
N MET A 149 1.24 1.57 13.23
CA MET A 149 2.48 2.07 13.85
C MET A 149 2.43 3.59 14.09
N LEU A 150 1.93 4.38 13.13
CA LEU A 150 1.74 5.83 13.29
C LEU A 150 0.82 6.15 14.47
N ALA A 151 -0.31 5.43 14.57
CA ALA A 151 -1.26 5.59 15.68
C ALA A 151 -0.64 5.25 17.05
N GLU A 152 0.18 4.20 17.11
CA GLU A 152 0.92 3.82 18.34
C GLU A 152 1.97 4.85 18.76
N GLU A 153 2.55 5.56 17.79
CA GLU A 153 3.47 6.68 18.05
C GLU A 153 2.74 8.02 18.27
N GLY A 154 1.40 8.04 18.26
CA GLY A 154 0.60 9.25 18.45
C GLY A 154 0.63 10.20 17.25
N ILE A 155 1.07 9.73 16.09
CA ILE A 155 1.12 10.52 14.85
C ILE A 155 -0.20 10.35 14.11
N GLN A 156 -0.96 11.44 13.97
CA GLN A 156 -2.18 11.47 13.18
C GLN A 156 -1.89 11.92 11.76
N ILE A 157 -2.56 11.28 10.79
CA ILE A 157 -2.56 11.65 9.37
C ILE A 157 -4.00 11.74 8.88
N ALA A 158 -4.22 12.40 7.74
CA ALA A 158 -5.56 12.60 7.17
C ALA A 158 -6.28 11.29 6.84
N GLY A 159 -5.55 10.24 6.45
CA GLY A 159 -6.19 8.96 6.19
C GLY A 159 -5.31 7.92 5.50
N GLN A 160 -5.90 6.74 5.32
CA GLN A 160 -5.32 5.60 4.62
C GLN A 160 -6.28 5.07 3.55
N ILE A 161 -5.74 4.68 2.38
CA ILE A 161 -6.49 4.07 1.28
C ILE A 161 -5.86 2.73 0.94
N MET A 162 -6.61 1.65 1.07
CA MET A 162 -6.17 0.29 0.79
C MET A 162 -6.98 -0.30 -0.36
N GLU A 163 -6.31 -0.65 -1.44
CA GLU A 163 -6.91 -1.31 -2.60
C GLU A 163 -6.54 -2.78 -2.60
N VAL A 164 -7.54 -3.66 -2.64
CA VAL A 164 -7.40 -5.13 -2.64
C VAL A 164 -6.33 -5.63 -1.64
N PRO A 165 -6.37 -5.18 -0.37
CA PRO A 165 -5.28 -5.40 0.58
C PRO A 165 -5.20 -6.86 1.04
N PHE A 166 -3.97 -7.36 1.25
CA PHE A 166 -3.72 -8.59 2.00
C PHE A 166 -3.61 -8.26 3.49
N LEU A 167 -4.46 -8.79 4.36
CA LEU A 167 -4.58 -8.32 5.75
C LEU A 167 -4.45 -9.41 6.82
N ASP A 168 -4.38 -10.68 6.42
CA ASP A 168 -4.28 -11.79 7.38
C ASP A 168 -3.51 -12.99 6.81
N PHE A 169 -2.43 -13.37 7.48
CA PHE A 169 -1.63 -14.55 7.12
C PHE A 169 -2.15 -15.86 7.76
N ILE A 170 -3.09 -15.77 8.70
CA ILE A 170 -3.59 -16.93 9.47
C ILE A 170 -4.84 -17.53 8.83
N SER A 171 -5.81 -16.71 8.43
CA SER A 171 -7.05 -17.18 7.83
C SER A 171 -6.76 -17.86 6.50
N GLY A 172 -6.92 -19.16 6.45
CA GLY A 172 -6.97 -19.93 5.22
C GLY A 172 -8.43 -20.13 4.84
N THR A 173 -8.77 -19.98 3.56
CA THR A 173 -10.12 -20.24 3.06
C THR A 173 -10.04 -21.08 1.81
N SER A 174 -11.02 -21.87 1.46
CA SER A 174 -11.23 -22.75 0.29
C SER A 174 -9.99 -23.12 -0.56
N ASP A 175 -10.00 -24.29 -1.20
CA ASP A 175 -8.86 -24.95 -1.88
C ASP A 175 -8.09 -24.09 -2.90
N GLU A 176 -8.76 -23.19 -3.64
CA GLU A 176 -8.08 -22.29 -4.60
C GLU A 176 -7.35 -21.13 -3.91
N LYS A 177 -7.91 -20.62 -2.83
CA LYS A 177 -7.30 -19.58 -2.00
C LYS A 177 -6.09 -20.11 -1.22
N GLU A 178 -6.09 -21.38 -0.85
CA GLU A 178 -5.04 -22.05 -0.08
C GLU A 178 -3.65 -21.91 -0.73
N ASN A 179 -3.55 -22.03 -2.05
CA ASN A 179 -2.28 -21.90 -2.77
C ASN A 179 -1.66 -20.51 -2.69
N ALA A 180 -2.46 -19.46 -2.78
CA ALA A 180 -1.96 -18.08 -2.67
C ALA A 180 -1.53 -17.73 -1.23
N TRP A 181 -2.31 -18.19 -0.24
CA TRP A 181 -1.95 -18.07 1.19
C TRP A 181 -0.71 -18.87 1.53
N ASP A 182 -0.58 -20.09 1.01
CA ASP A 182 0.60 -20.92 1.20
C ASP A 182 1.86 -20.25 0.67
N LEU A 183 1.80 -19.63 -0.50
CA LEU A 183 2.93 -18.89 -1.04
C LEU A 183 3.26 -17.69 -0.14
N ALA A 184 2.27 -16.90 0.29
CA ALA A 184 2.47 -15.77 1.18
C ALA A 184 3.11 -16.20 2.52
N ARG A 185 2.60 -17.28 3.14
CA ARG A 185 3.18 -17.86 4.36
C ARG A 185 4.61 -18.35 4.16
N GLN A 186 4.89 -19.04 3.06
CA GLN A 186 6.24 -19.51 2.74
C GLN A 186 7.23 -18.35 2.54
N LEU A 187 6.82 -17.27 1.89
CA LEU A 187 7.63 -16.07 1.77
C LEU A 187 7.91 -15.45 3.15
N LEU A 188 6.89 -15.41 4.02
CA LEU A 188 7.05 -14.93 5.39
C LEU A 188 8.00 -15.82 6.20
N GLU A 189 7.79 -17.15 6.17
CA GLU A 189 8.66 -18.13 6.84
C GLU A 189 10.10 -18.09 6.37
N GLU A 190 10.34 -17.83 5.08
CA GLU A 190 11.70 -17.78 4.53
C GLU A 190 12.39 -16.45 4.83
N PHE A 191 11.68 -15.32 4.72
CA PHE A 191 12.30 -14.00 4.70
C PHE A 191 11.96 -13.11 5.90
N SER A 192 10.97 -13.47 6.73
CA SER A 192 10.51 -12.62 7.83
C SER A 192 10.16 -13.41 9.09
N LYS A 193 11.17 -13.77 9.86
CA LYS A 193 11.02 -14.60 11.08
C LYS A 193 10.99 -13.79 12.38
N GLU A 194 11.05 -12.46 12.31
CA GLU A 194 11.18 -11.60 13.49
C GLU A 194 9.86 -11.40 14.24
N LEU A 195 8.73 -11.47 13.53
CA LEU A 195 7.40 -11.32 14.09
C LEU A 195 6.54 -12.56 13.82
N PRO A 196 5.68 -12.96 14.76
CA PRO A 196 4.72 -14.05 14.52
C PRO A 196 3.68 -13.63 13.48
N MET A 197 3.07 -14.62 12.79
CA MET A 197 2.10 -14.38 11.72
C MET A 197 0.84 -13.65 12.18
N ASP A 198 0.44 -13.82 13.44
CA ASP A 198 -0.71 -13.17 14.05
C ASP A 198 -0.40 -11.78 14.64
N HIS A 199 0.87 -11.36 14.57
CA HIS A 199 1.24 -10.03 15.03
C HIS A 199 0.48 -8.94 14.25
N ARG A 200 -0.05 -7.91 14.93
CA ARG A 200 -0.90 -6.85 14.38
C ARG A 200 -0.32 -6.09 13.17
N ILE A 201 0.99 -6.05 13.03
CA ILE A 201 1.65 -5.42 11.86
C ILE A 201 1.76 -6.41 10.70
N VAL A 202 1.84 -7.71 10.98
CA VAL A 202 1.91 -8.79 9.98
C VAL A 202 0.51 -9.17 9.50
N SER A 203 -0.45 -9.26 10.40
CA SER A 203 -1.86 -9.51 10.11
C SER A 203 -2.73 -8.38 10.70
N PRO A 204 -2.85 -7.22 10.03
CA PRO A 204 -3.62 -6.09 10.52
C PRO A 204 -5.07 -6.41 10.88
N LEU A 205 -5.68 -7.38 10.20
CA LEU A 205 -7.01 -7.88 10.53
C LEU A 205 -7.10 -8.44 11.96
N ARG A 206 -6.00 -8.80 12.60
CA ARG A 206 -5.93 -9.34 13.97
C ARG A 206 -5.52 -8.30 15.02
N ALA A 207 -5.35 -7.05 14.62
CA ALA A 207 -5.02 -6.00 15.58
C ALA A 207 -6.11 -5.86 16.65
N PRO A 208 -5.75 -5.66 17.92
CA PRO A 208 -6.72 -5.43 19.00
C PRO A 208 -7.57 -4.17 18.73
N ASP A 209 -8.83 -4.17 19.20
CA ASP A 209 -9.76 -3.04 18.98
C ASP A 209 -9.27 -1.74 19.62
N GLU A 210 -8.57 -1.83 20.76
CA GLU A 210 -7.92 -0.68 21.42
C GLU A 210 -6.77 -0.05 20.60
N VAL A 211 -6.23 -0.79 19.64
CA VAL A 211 -5.26 -0.29 18.64
C VAL A 211 -6.00 0.29 17.46
N LEU A 212 -6.98 -0.45 16.91
CA LEU A 212 -7.74 -0.04 15.73
C LEU A 212 -8.46 1.29 15.92
N LYS A 213 -9.06 1.54 17.09
CA LYS A 213 -9.77 2.81 17.39
C LYS A 213 -8.90 4.07 17.29
N LYS A 214 -7.57 3.91 17.23
CA LYS A 214 -6.62 5.04 17.19
C LYS A 214 -6.12 5.33 15.79
N VAL A 215 -6.37 4.45 14.81
CA VAL A 215 -5.87 4.65 13.45
C VAL A 215 -6.64 5.77 12.74
N CYS A 216 -6.01 6.37 11.75
CA CYS A 216 -6.61 7.42 10.93
C CYS A 216 -7.84 6.92 10.15
N PRO A 217 -8.70 7.82 9.64
CA PRO A 217 -9.79 7.49 8.73
C PRO A 217 -9.34 6.58 7.59
N ALA A 218 -10.20 5.67 7.14
CA ALA A 218 -9.83 4.60 6.22
C ALA A 218 -10.77 4.48 5.02
N VAL A 219 -10.20 4.18 3.86
CA VAL A 219 -10.92 3.74 2.67
C VAL A 219 -10.40 2.36 2.29
N VAL A 220 -11.31 1.39 2.20
CA VAL A 220 -11.00 0.02 1.78
C VAL A 220 -11.72 -0.26 0.47
N ILE A 221 -10.98 -0.65 -0.55
CA ILE A 221 -11.50 -0.98 -1.88
C ILE A 221 -11.24 -2.47 -2.11
N VAL A 222 -12.29 -3.19 -2.47
CA VAL A 222 -12.24 -4.63 -2.71
C VAL A 222 -12.89 -4.97 -4.06
N CYS A 223 -12.46 -6.08 -4.65
CA CYS A 223 -12.93 -6.58 -5.93
C CYS A 223 -13.56 -7.96 -5.75
N GLY A 224 -14.79 -8.16 -6.25
CA GLY A 224 -15.56 -9.38 -5.99
C GLY A 224 -14.96 -10.66 -6.59
N ARG A 225 -14.15 -10.52 -7.65
CA ARG A 225 -13.39 -11.63 -8.25
C ARG A 225 -11.98 -11.81 -7.67
N ASP A 226 -11.66 -11.08 -6.60
CA ASP A 226 -10.37 -11.17 -5.90
C ASP A 226 -10.49 -12.08 -4.68
N ILE A 227 -9.55 -13.00 -4.51
CA ILE A 227 -9.50 -13.90 -3.35
C ILE A 227 -9.31 -13.15 -2.01
N LEU A 228 -8.85 -11.90 -2.03
CA LEU A 228 -8.60 -11.07 -0.84
C LEU A 228 -9.82 -10.25 -0.41
N HIS A 229 -10.95 -10.27 -1.17
CA HIS A 229 -12.08 -9.38 -0.89
C HIS A 229 -12.66 -9.56 0.52
N GLU A 230 -12.76 -10.78 1.02
CA GLU A 230 -13.29 -11.08 2.36
C GLU A 230 -12.44 -10.47 3.48
N GLN A 231 -11.11 -10.49 3.35
CA GLN A 231 -10.21 -9.86 4.33
C GLN A 231 -10.40 -8.34 4.35
N GLY A 232 -10.52 -7.72 3.18
CA GLY A 232 -10.78 -6.29 3.06
C GLY A 232 -12.11 -5.88 3.69
N GLN A 233 -13.19 -6.64 3.41
CA GLN A 233 -14.51 -6.41 4.00
C GLN A 233 -14.48 -6.58 5.53
N ALA A 234 -13.88 -7.65 6.02
CA ALA A 234 -13.75 -7.92 7.46
C ALA A 234 -12.96 -6.81 8.18
N TYR A 235 -11.88 -6.32 7.58
CA TYR A 235 -11.09 -5.24 8.17
C TYR A 235 -11.85 -3.92 8.20
N ALA A 236 -12.56 -3.56 7.11
CA ALA A 236 -13.41 -2.37 7.08
C ALA A 236 -14.52 -2.45 8.14
N ALA A 237 -15.13 -3.61 8.32
CA ALA A 237 -16.15 -3.84 9.36
C ALA A 237 -15.57 -3.66 10.78
N ARG A 238 -14.36 -4.20 11.04
CA ARG A 238 -13.66 -4.04 12.33
C ARG A 238 -13.30 -2.58 12.61
N LEU A 239 -12.76 -1.86 11.62
CA LEU A 239 -12.45 -0.44 11.75
C LEU A 239 -13.71 0.38 12.11
N LYS A 240 -14.82 0.14 11.40
CA LYS A 240 -16.12 0.79 11.70
C LYS A 240 -16.60 0.47 13.12
N ALA A 241 -16.55 -0.80 13.52
CA ALA A 241 -16.94 -1.22 14.87
C ALA A 241 -16.04 -0.60 15.96
N SER A 242 -14.79 -0.29 15.64
CA SER A 242 -13.85 0.42 16.52
C SER A 242 -14.04 1.95 16.50
N GLY A 243 -15.03 2.49 15.77
CA GLY A 243 -15.33 3.91 15.69
C GLY A 243 -14.49 4.71 14.70
N VAL A 244 -13.73 4.05 13.83
CA VAL A 244 -12.94 4.71 12.77
C VAL A 244 -13.85 5.09 11.61
N ASP A 245 -13.78 6.33 11.13
CA ASP A 245 -14.45 6.75 9.89
C ASP A 245 -13.89 5.93 8.72
N THR A 246 -14.72 5.01 8.23
CA THR A 246 -14.28 4.01 7.25
C THR A 246 -15.26 3.94 6.08
N GLN A 247 -14.74 4.06 4.87
CA GLN A 247 -15.48 3.80 3.65
C GLN A 247 -15.07 2.44 3.07
N LEU A 248 -16.05 1.65 2.64
CA LEU A 248 -15.85 0.39 1.91
C LEU A 248 -16.47 0.52 0.53
N LYS A 249 -15.68 0.28 -0.52
CA LYS A 249 -16.12 0.21 -1.91
C LYS A 249 -15.88 -1.18 -2.47
N MET A 250 -16.93 -1.80 -2.99
CA MET A 250 -16.88 -3.08 -3.69
C MET A 250 -17.04 -2.87 -5.20
N TYR A 251 -16.16 -3.48 -5.99
CA TYR A 251 -16.30 -3.65 -7.43
C TYR A 251 -16.59 -5.11 -7.72
N GLU A 252 -17.88 -5.47 -7.81
CA GLU A 252 -18.35 -6.88 -7.89
C GLU A 252 -17.67 -7.67 -9.02
N ASN A 253 -17.48 -7.07 -10.20
CA ASN A 253 -16.84 -7.69 -11.36
C ASN A 253 -15.34 -7.40 -11.46
N GLY A 254 -14.75 -6.67 -10.51
CA GLY A 254 -13.33 -6.37 -10.48
C GLY A 254 -12.50 -7.58 -10.11
N THR A 255 -11.36 -7.73 -10.76
CA THR A 255 -10.29 -8.69 -10.41
C THR A 255 -9.26 -8.04 -9.49
N HIS A 256 -8.30 -8.81 -8.99
CA HIS A 256 -7.19 -8.28 -8.18
C HIS A 256 -6.42 -7.17 -8.92
N GLY A 257 -6.51 -5.93 -8.44
CA GLY A 257 -5.91 -4.75 -9.07
C GLY A 257 -6.39 -4.48 -10.50
N PHE A 258 -7.60 -4.95 -10.86
CA PHE A 258 -8.19 -4.85 -12.19
C PHE A 258 -7.29 -5.46 -13.28
N GLY A 259 -6.59 -6.54 -12.93
CA GLY A 259 -5.75 -7.30 -13.86
C GLY A 259 -6.60 -8.08 -14.87
N VAL A 260 -6.05 -8.31 -16.04
CA VAL A 260 -6.65 -9.15 -17.08
C VAL A 260 -5.79 -10.38 -17.28
N ASP A 261 -6.38 -11.56 -17.21
CA ASP A 261 -5.74 -12.83 -17.55
C ASP A 261 -6.61 -13.66 -18.51
N ASP A 262 -6.04 -14.71 -19.08
CA ASP A 262 -6.71 -15.53 -20.11
C ASP A 262 -7.88 -16.36 -19.60
N SER A 263 -7.99 -16.57 -18.28
CA SER A 263 -9.07 -17.35 -17.66
C SER A 263 -10.37 -16.58 -17.55
N LEU A 264 -10.33 -15.25 -17.68
CA LEU A 264 -11.51 -14.41 -17.58
C LEU A 264 -12.40 -14.51 -18.84
N PRO A 265 -13.74 -14.51 -18.68
CA PRO A 265 -14.66 -14.28 -19.78
C PRO A 265 -14.38 -12.95 -20.51
N GLU A 266 -14.67 -12.87 -21.79
CA GLU A 266 -14.32 -11.71 -22.61
C GLU A 266 -14.98 -10.40 -22.14
N ASP A 267 -16.24 -10.45 -21.73
CA ASP A 267 -16.95 -9.33 -21.11
C ASP A 267 -16.28 -8.84 -19.83
N ALA A 268 -15.79 -9.77 -19.00
CA ALA A 268 -15.05 -9.44 -17.79
C ALA A 268 -13.68 -8.81 -18.11
N LYS A 269 -12.96 -9.27 -19.14
CA LYS A 269 -11.71 -8.66 -19.61
C LYS A 269 -11.93 -7.21 -20.03
N GLN A 270 -12.99 -6.97 -20.84
CA GLN A 270 -13.32 -5.63 -21.32
C GLN A 270 -13.77 -4.67 -20.20
N ALA A 271 -14.34 -5.20 -19.13
CA ALA A 271 -14.76 -4.40 -17.98
C ALA A 271 -13.58 -3.88 -17.12
N GLN A 272 -12.45 -4.60 -17.04
CA GLN A 272 -11.37 -4.25 -16.10
C GLN A 272 -10.78 -2.83 -16.33
N PRO A 273 -10.48 -2.38 -17.56
CA PRO A 273 -9.99 -1.01 -17.77
C PRO A 273 -10.99 0.06 -17.32
N ILE A 274 -12.29 -0.17 -17.54
CA ILE A 274 -13.37 0.75 -17.13
C ILE A 274 -13.43 0.82 -15.61
N LEU A 275 -13.48 -0.33 -14.93
CA LEU A 275 -13.51 -0.41 -13.48
C LEU A 275 -12.26 0.20 -12.83
N ARG A 276 -11.10 0.04 -13.46
CA ARG A 276 -9.84 0.68 -13.01
C ARG A 276 -9.95 2.20 -13.05
N GLU A 277 -10.51 2.77 -14.12
CA GLU A 277 -10.71 4.23 -14.23
C GLU A 277 -11.76 4.72 -13.22
N GLU A 278 -12.88 4.00 -13.04
CA GLU A 278 -13.87 4.30 -12.00
C GLU A 278 -13.24 4.26 -10.60
N CYS A 279 -12.39 3.28 -10.33
CA CYS A 279 -11.64 3.18 -9.07
C CYS A 279 -10.69 4.36 -8.88
N PHE A 280 -10.01 4.81 -9.94
CA PHE A 280 -9.16 6.00 -9.90
C PHE A 280 -9.97 7.24 -9.53
N GLN A 281 -11.14 7.47 -10.17
CA GLN A 281 -12.00 8.60 -9.85
C GLN A 281 -12.54 8.52 -8.41
N TYR A 282 -12.96 7.34 -7.96
CA TYR A 282 -13.38 7.13 -6.58
C TYR A 282 -12.26 7.42 -5.58
N LYS A 283 -11.03 6.96 -5.84
CA LYS A 283 -9.88 7.28 -4.97
C LYS A 283 -9.60 8.79 -4.91
N LYS A 284 -9.73 9.51 -6.02
CA LYS A 284 -9.62 10.99 -6.02
C LYS A 284 -10.65 11.64 -5.12
N GLU A 285 -11.91 11.24 -5.25
CA GLU A 285 -13.00 11.74 -4.39
C GLU A 285 -12.68 11.46 -2.91
N MET A 286 -12.22 10.27 -2.58
CA MET A 286 -11.87 9.90 -1.21
C MET A 286 -10.66 10.66 -0.68
N MET A 287 -9.63 10.93 -1.50
CA MET A 287 -8.50 11.78 -1.11
C MET A 287 -8.97 13.19 -0.73
N LEU A 288 -9.80 13.81 -1.59
CA LEU A 288 -10.36 15.15 -1.31
C LEU A 288 -11.19 15.15 -0.01
N ARG A 289 -12.00 14.11 0.21
CA ARG A 289 -12.75 13.92 1.45
C ARG A 289 -11.84 13.81 2.67
N LEU A 290 -10.81 12.95 2.61
CA LEU A 290 -9.89 12.74 3.73
C LEU A 290 -9.10 14.01 4.06
N TRP A 291 -8.64 14.75 3.06
CA TRP A 291 -7.96 16.04 3.28
C TRP A 291 -8.90 17.10 3.88
N ALA A 292 -10.18 17.14 3.46
CA ALA A 292 -11.15 18.06 4.04
C ALA A 292 -11.53 17.72 5.49
N LEU A 293 -11.47 16.44 5.89
CA LEU A 293 -11.67 16.04 7.30
C LEU A 293 -10.54 16.52 8.21
N ALA A 294 -9.33 16.62 7.70
CA ALA A 294 -8.18 17.08 8.45
C ALA A 294 -8.20 18.61 8.74
N ASP A 295 -9.06 19.35 8.06
CA ASP A 295 -9.26 20.80 8.24
C ASP A 295 -10.32 21.12 9.32
N GLN A 296 -11.01 20.11 9.89
CA GLN A 296 -12.02 20.21 10.93
C GLN A 296 -11.47 20.00 12.34
#